data_a5a4ff4615caa244c69e4f2ee9258cb2
#
_entry.id   a5a4ff4615caa244c69e4f2ee9258cb2
#
_cell.length_a   1.000
_cell.length_b   1.000
_cell.length_c   1.000
_cell.angle_alpha   90.00
_cell.angle_beta   90.00
_cell.angle_gamma   90.00
#
_symmetry.space_group_name_H-M   'P 1'
#
loop_
_entity.id
_entity.type
_entity.pdbx_description
1 polymer ?
#
loop_
_entity_poly.entity_id
_entity_poly.type
_entity_poly.pdbx_seq_one_letter_code
_entity_poly.pdbx_strand_id
1 'polypeptide(L)'
;MIMESRYNKVIDKELLATIPNNSVDLVLTDPPYIISKGSGMQSHKDRKPGDKGYEQISKKLVDGKAVEINYGRRFATATDYGQWDKDYTIDDLDKSIKEFYRILKPGGSCIIFFDIWKIETLTNLLSKFSKHRFIEWVKTNPVPINSKATYLSNAREIAISCVKGGKATFNSKYDNGIYEYPIYGGKDRFHPTQKSLPLFEKLIKKHSNEGDVVVDPYGGSATTAVACINTNRIYISGEPDDEYFQKSEARLKGVNLWTKI
;
A
#
# COMPACT_ATOMS: atom_id res chain seq x y z
N MET A 1 -1.38 27.77 11.50
CA MET A 1 -1.01 27.57 10.06
C MET A 1 -2.10 26.70 9.44
N ILE A 2 -2.74 27.18 8.38
CA ILE A 2 -3.75 26.41 7.65
C ILE A 2 -3.00 25.41 6.79
N MET A 3 -3.31 24.13 6.93
CA MET A 3 -2.75 23.07 6.10
C MET A 3 -3.54 22.99 4.81
N GLU A 4 -2.85 22.85 3.68
CA GLU A 4 -3.46 22.72 2.36
C GLU A 4 -3.12 21.36 1.75
N SER A 5 -4.03 20.86 0.90
CA SER A 5 -3.80 19.61 0.17
C SER A 5 -2.65 19.75 -0.80
N ARG A 6 -1.70 18.78 -0.74
CA ARG A 6 -0.55 18.74 -1.63
C ARG A 6 -0.07 17.33 -1.92
N TYR A 7 0.36 17.13 -3.15
CA TYR A 7 1.03 15.93 -3.64
C TYR A 7 2.42 16.34 -4.13
N ASN A 8 3.47 15.83 -3.50
CA ASN A 8 4.84 16.29 -3.71
C ASN A 8 5.72 15.21 -4.35
N LYS A 9 6.61 15.60 -5.26
CA LYS A 9 7.65 14.72 -5.76
C LYS A 9 8.84 14.70 -4.79
N VAL A 10 8.68 13.98 -3.70
CA VAL A 10 9.69 13.90 -2.62
C VAL A 10 9.62 12.54 -1.94
N ILE A 11 10.73 12.13 -1.32
CA ILE A 11 10.78 10.96 -0.46
C ILE A 11 10.09 11.25 0.89
N ASP A 12 9.70 10.19 1.59
CA ASP A 12 9.01 10.24 2.88
C ASP A 12 9.69 11.15 3.91
N LYS A 13 11.02 11.04 4.07
CA LYS A 13 11.80 11.86 5.02
C LYS A 13 11.67 13.36 4.78
N GLU A 14 11.77 13.77 3.52
CA GLU A 14 11.67 15.17 3.12
C GLU A 14 10.26 15.70 3.33
N LEU A 15 9.24 14.90 2.94
CA LEU A 15 7.85 15.27 3.16
C LEU A 15 7.56 15.44 4.65
N LEU A 16 7.88 14.43 5.46
CA LEU A 16 7.58 14.39 6.88
C LEU A 16 8.25 15.55 7.64
N ALA A 17 9.48 15.92 7.26
CA ALA A 17 10.20 17.06 7.86
C ALA A 17 9.47 18.41 7.65
N THR A 18 8.62 18.54 6.63
CA THR A 18 7.83 19.77 6.37
C THR A 18 6.57 19.89 7.22
N ILE A 19 6.18 18.81 7.89
CA ILE A 19 4.91 18.76 8.63
C ILE A 19 5.12 19.12 10.10
N PRO A 20 4.39 20.11 10.64
CA PRO A 20 4.51 20.49 12.05
C PRO A 20 4.14 19.38 13.03
N ASN A 21 4.67 19.43 14.24
CA ASN A 21 4.29 18.54 15.33
C ASN A 21 2.79 18.67 15.64
N ASN A 22 2.14 17.56 15.97
CA ASN A 22 0.74 17.54 16.42
C ASN A 22 -0.24 18.26 15.48
N SER A 23 -0.05 18.12 14.17
CA SER A 23 -0.87 18.81 13.16
C SER A 23 -1.72 17.88 12.31
N VAL A 24 -1.50 16.57 12.38
CA VAL A 24 -2.12 15.54 11.54
C VAL A 24 -3.15 14.74 12.33
N ASP A 25 -4.27 14.44 11.72
CA ASP A 25 -5.37 13.67 12.33
C ASP A 25 -5.26 12.17 12.03
N LEU A 26 -4.81 11.82 10.82
CA LEU A 26 -4.66 10.45 10.37
C LEU A 26 -3.40 10.28 9.52
N VAL A 27 -2.61 9.27 9.83
CA VAL A 27 -1.66 8.67 8.90
C VAL A 27 -2.28 7.38 8.36
N LEU A 28 -2.47 7.29 7.03
CA LEU A 28 -2.96 6.09 6.34
C LEU A 28 -2.03 5.79 5.19
N THR A 29 -1.26 4.71 5.30
CA THR A 29 -0.12 4.51 4.43
C THR A 29 0.24 3.04 4.17
N ASP A 30 0.97 2.81 3.07
CA ASP A 30 1.42 1.50 2.59
C ASP A 30 2.91 1.59 2.22
N PRO A 31 3.82 1.54 3.21
CA PRO A 31 5.26 1.63 2.96
C PRO A 31 5.78 0.41 2.19
N PRO A 32 7.00 0.48 1.63
CA PRO A 32 7.66 -0.69 1.04
C PRO A 32 7.71 -1.87 2.00
N TYR A 33 7.36 -3.07 1.51
CA TYR A 33 7.27 -4.26 2.38
C TYR A 33 8.61 -4.94 2.65
N ILE A 34 9.69 -4.42 2.06
CA ILE A 34 11.07 -4.94 2.22
C ILE A 34 11.15 -6.43 1.81
N ILE A 35 10.42 -6.78 0.75
CA ILE A 35 10.27 -8.16 0.29
C ILE A 35 11.50 -8.59 -0.51
N SER A 36 12.23 -7.64 -1.08
CA SER A 36 13.31 -7.89 -2.05
C SER A 36 14.59 -8.48 -1.44
N LYS A 37 14.73 -8.53 -0.12
CA LYS A 37 15.91 -9.08 0.56
C LYS A 37 15.52 -10.29 1.42
N GLY A 38 15.61 -11.51 0.85
CA GLY A 38 15.62 -12.74 1.67
C GLY A 38 14.41 -13.66 1.62
N SER A 39 13.33 -13.38 0.88
CA SER A 39 12.33 -14.40 0.58
C SER A 39 12.82 -15.27 -0.57
N GLY A 40 12.73 -16.61 -0.45
CA GLY A 40 13.20 -17.58 -1.45
C GLY A 40 12.65 -17.42 -2.88
N MET A 41 12.01 -16.31 -3.22
CA MET A 41 11.62 -15.90 -4.57
C MET A 41 12.78 -15.34 -5.40
N GLN A 42 13.93 -15.02 -4.80
CA GLN A 42 15.14 -14.59 -5.55
C GLN A 42 15.71 -15.70 -6.46
N SER A 43 15.34 -16.95 -6.25
CA SER A 43 15.95 -18.06 -6.97
C SER A 43 15.62 -18.12 -8.47
N HIS A 44 14.69 -17.33 -8.98
CA HIS A 44 14.30 -17.41 -10.38
C HIS A 44 14.98 -16.37 -11.30
N LYS A 45 15.47 -15.26 -10.76
CA LYS A 45 16.23 -14.27 -11.56
C LYS A 45 17.67 -14.74 -11.89
N ASP A 46 18.24 -15.58 -11.04
CA ASP A 46 19.62 -16.05 -11.16
C ASP A 46 19.76 -17.42 -11.85
N ARG A 47 18.64 -18.03 -12.26
CA ARG A 47 18.67 -19.32 -12.98
C ARG A 47 19.11 -19.12 -14.43
N LYS A 48 20.15 -19.84 -14.78
CA LYS A 48 20.70 -19.88 -16.14
C LYS A 48 20.00 -20.94 -16.98
N PRO A 49 19.99 -20.80 -18.32
CA PRO A 49 19.58 -21.90 -19.20
C PRO A 49 20.34 -23.18 -18.83
N GLY A 50 19.61 -24.26 -18.55
CA GLY A 50 20.17 -25.55 -18.10
C GLY A 50 19.97 -25.89 -16.62
N ASP A 51 19.52 -24.94 -15.78
CA ASP A 51 19.19 -25.22 -14.39
C ASP A 51 17.86 -25.97 -14.26
N LYS A 52 17.76 -26.93 -13.32
CA LYS A 52 16.51 -27.67 -13.07
C LYS A 52 15.37 -26.69 -12.74
N GLY A 53 14.33 -26.69 -13.57
CA GLY A 53 13.16 -25.83 -13.44
C GLY A 53 13.23 -24.50 -14.18
N TYR A 54 14.26 -24.26 -14.98
CA TYR A 54 14.36 -23.07 -15.85
C TYR A 54 13.34 -23.09 -17.00
N GLU A 55 13.08 -24.29 -17.57
CA GLU A 55 12.10 -24.51 -18.61
C GLU A 55 11.20 -25.69 -18.26
N GLN A 56 9.92 -25.44 -18.08
CA GLN A 56 8.90 -26.49 -18.17
C GLN A 56 8.30 -26.45 -19.58
N ILE A 57 8.89 -27.21 -20.48
CA ILE A 57 8.35 -27.44 -21.81
C ILE A 57 7.36 -28.60 -21.69
N SER A 58 6.08 -28.35 -21.91
CA SER A 58 5.11 -29.41 -22.10
C SER A 58 4.73 -29.51 -23.58
N LYS A 59 4.75 -30.74 -24.11
CA LYS A 59 4.24 -31.01 -25.46
C LYS A 59 2.72 -31.24 -25.38
N LYS A 60 1.94 -30.41 -26.01
CA LYS A 60 0.49 -30.59 -26.15
C LYS A 60 0.18 -30.88 -27.63
N LEU A 61 -0.65 -31.89 -27.88
CA LEU A 61 -1.19 -32.13 -29.20
C LEU A 61 -2.31 -31.12 -29.47
N VAL A 62 -2.11 -30.25 -30.47
CA VAL A 62 -3.13 -29.35 -31.00
C VAL A 62 -3.30 -29.73 -32.47
N ASP A 63 -4.49 -30.14 -32.85
CA ASP A 63 -4.82 -30.62 -34.22
C ASP A 63 -3.89 -31.71 -34.74
N GLY A 64 -3.54 -32.68 -33.88
CA GLY A 64 -2.67 -33.80 -34.20
C GLY A 64 -1.19 -33.47 -34.35
N LYS A 65 -0.76 -32.23 -34.15
CA LYS A 65 0.63 -31.80 -34.15
C LYS A 65 1.13 -31.52 -32.77
N ALA A 66 2.33 -31.99 -32.41
CA ALA A 66 2.97 -31.69 -31.16
C ALA A 66 3.42 -30.22 -31.11
N VAL A 67 2.79 -29.39 -30.30
CA VAL A 67 3.19 -28.01 -30.10
C VAL A 67 3.89 -27.91 -28.73
N GLU A 68 5.09 -27.37 -28.73
CA GLU A 68 5.81 -27.08 -27.51
C GLU A 68 5.25 -25.80 -26.84
N ILE A 69 4.69 -25.95 -25.64
CA ILE A 69 4.21 -24.82 -24.85
C ILE A 69 5.21 -24.58 -23.73
N ASN A 70 5.89 -23.44 -23.79
CA ASN A 70 6.80 -23.00 -22.73
C ASN A 70 6.01 -22.29 -21.64
N TYR A 71 5.78 -22.94 -20.50
CA TYR A 71 5.10 -22.38 -19.34
C TYR A 71 6.02 -21.57 -18.42
N GLY A 72 7.34 -21.60 -18.65
CA GLY A 72 8.34 -21.03 -17.72
C GLY A 72 8.30 -19.51 -17.56
N ARG A 73 7.79 -18.79 -18.56
CA ARG A 73 7.78 -17.31 -18.53
C ARG A 73 6.50 -16.67 -17.98
N ARG A 74 5.39 -17.39 -17.86
CA ARG A 74 4.10 -16.79 -17.43
C ARG A 74 3.91 -16.68 -15.92
N PHE A 75 4.65 -17.39 -15.10
CA PHE A 75 4.40 -17.47 -13.66
C PHE A 75 5.57 -17.09 -12.75
N ALA A 76 6.71 -16.72 -13.32
CA ALA A 76 7.91 -16.34 -12.60
C ALA A 76 8.41 -14.93 -12.93
N THR A 77 7.53 -13.99 -13.21
CA THR A 77 7.92 -12.60 -13.06
C THR A 77 8.00 -12.33 -11.56
N ALA A 78 9.22 -12.36 -11.01
CA ALA A 78 9.48 -11.62 -9.80
C ALA A 78 8.92 -10.23 -10.05
N THR A 79 7.92 -9.83 -9.30
CA THR A 79 7.35 -8.49 -9.42
C THR A 79 8.47 -7.57 -9.00
N ASP A 80 9.11 -6.89 -9.96
CA ASP A 80 10.09 -5.86 -9.67
C ASP A 80 9.27 -4.65 -9.23
N TYR A 81 9.20 -4.44 -7.92
CA TYR A 81 8.48 -3.31 -7.34
C TYR A 81 9.23 -1.99 -7.54
N GLY A 82 10.42 -2.02 -8.17
CA GLY A 82 11.26 -0.85 -8.42
C GLY A 82 12.43 -0.71 -7.45
N GLN A 83 13.31 0.26 -7.73
CA GLN A 83 14.50 0.51 -6.93
C GLN A 83 14.16 0.93 -5.48
N TRP A 84 13.03 1.63 -5.31
CA TRP A 84 12.55 2.15 -4.04
C TRP A 84 12.25 1.04 -2.98
N ASP A 85 11.81 -0.16 -3.39
CA ASP A 85 11.56 -1.28 -2.46
C ASP A 85 12.87 -2.02 -2.09
N LYS A 86 13.88 -1.96 -2.97
CA LYS A 86 15.17 -2.65 -2.76
C LYS A 86 16.05 -1.96 -1.73
N ASP A 87 15.98 -0.65 -1.67
CA ASP A 87 16.84 0.19 -0.83
C ASP A 87 16.21 0.54 0.51
N TYR A 88 14.88 0.36 0.65
CA TYR A 88 14.16 0.61 1.89
C TYR A 88 14.47 -0.45 2.96
N THR A 89 14.67 -0.01 4.19
CA THR A 89 15.08 -0.87 5.31
C THR A 89 14.12 -0.76 6.50
N ILE A 90 14.23 -1.71 7.45
CA ILE A 90 13.49 -1.62 8.73
C ILE A 90 13.87 -0.36 9.51
N ASP A 91 15.14 0.08 9.43
CA ASP A 91 15.59 1.32 10.08
C ASP A 91 14.92 2.56 9.45
N ASP A 92 14.67 2.55 8.15
CA ASP A 92 13.96 3.63 7.48
C ASP A 92 12.49 3.66 7.90
N LEU A 93 11.85 2.49 8.00
CA LEU A 93 10.50 2.38 8.53
C LEU A 93 10.40 2.87 9.98
N ASP A 94 11.37 2.51 10.84
CA ASP A 94 11.42 2.99 12.23
C ASP A 94 11.52 4.52 12.31
N LYS A 95 12.38 5.13 11.48
CA LYS A 95 12.48 6.60 11.38
C LYS A 95 11.16 7.23 10.95
N SER A 96 10.49 6.66 9.93
CA SER A 96 9.20 7.15 9.46
C SER A 96 8.11 7.02 10.53
N ILE A 97 8.07 5.91 11.28
CA ILE A 97 7.13 5.70 12.39
C ILE A 97 7.34 6.71 13.52
N LYS A 98 8.59 7.06 13.84
CA LYS A 98 8.90 8.11 14.81
C LYS A 98 8.37 9.47 14.35
N GLU A 99 8.51 9.78 13.07
CA GLU A 99 7.94 10.98 12.48
C GLU A 99 6.39 10.94 12.45
N PHE A 100 5.77 9.80 12.15
CA PHE A 100 4.31 9.66 12.26
C PHE A 100 3.83 9.99 13.67
N TYR A 101 4.54 9.47 14.69
CA TYR A 101 4.23 9.80 16.07
C TYR A 101 4.40 11.30 16.37
N ARG A 102 5.43 11.94 15.81
CA ARG A 102 5.70 13.38 16.00
C ARG A 102 4.57 14.25 15.41
N ILE A 103 4.18 13.98 14.17
CA ILE A 103 3.23 14.83 13.42
C ILE A 103 1.78 14.61 13.83
N LEU A 104 1.39 13.41 14.28
CA LEU A 104 0.03 13.12 14.72
C LEU A 104 -0.35 13.94 15.95
N LYS A 105 -1.59 14.43 15.97
CA LYS A 105 -2.23 15.02 17.15
C LYS A 105 -2.42 13.95 18.24
N PRO A 106 -2.49 14.32 19.54
CA PRO A 106 -3.02 13.41 20.56
C PRO A 106 -4.43 12.94 20.18
N GLY A 107 -4.65 11.62 20.12
CA GLY A 107 -5.89 11.02 19.61
C GLY A 107 -5.86 10.74 18.09
N GLY A 108 -4.89 11.24 17.36
CA GLY A 108 -4.70 10.93 15.94
C GLY A 108 -4.39 9.44 15.70
N SER A 109 -4.91 8.90 14.61
CA SER A 109 -4.75 7.49 14.24
C SER A 109 -3.59 7.29 13.26
N CYS A 110 -2.90 6.16 13.39
CA CYS A 110 -1.92 5.68 12.42
C CYS A 110 -2.36 4.32 11.91
N ILE A 111 -2.50 4.17 10.58
CA ILE A 111 -2.88 2.93 9.90
C ILE A 111 -1.79 2.61 8.90
N ILE A 112 -1.10 1.49 9.09
CA ILE A 112 0.00 1.05 8.23
C ILE A 112 -0.33 -0.32 7.68
N PHE A 113 -0.47 -0.43 6.35
CA PHE A 113 -0.48 -1.71 5.66
C PHE A 113 0.92 -2.28 5.61
N PHE A 114 1.07 -3.58 5.84
CA PHE A 114 2.39 -4.20 5.83
C PHE A 114 2.32 -5.70 5.55
N ASP A 115 3.50 -6.30 5.29
CA ASP A 115 3.63 -7.74 5.08
C ASP A 115 3.23 -8.51 6.36
N ILE A 116 2.28 -9.43 6.21
CA ILE A 116 1.78 -10.26 7.32
C ILE A 116 2.90 -11.05 8.00
N TRP A 117 3.92 -11.46 7.26
CA TRP A 117 5.05 -12.22 7.79
C TRP A 117 6.03 -11.38 8.62
N LYS A 118 5.89 -10.05 8.58
CA LYS A 118 6.68 -9.09 9.35
C LYS A 118 5.84 -8.28 10.33
N ILE A 119 4.63 -8.75 10.61
CA ILE A 119 3.68 -7.99 11.44
C ILE A 119 4.17 -7.82 12.90
N GLU A 120 4.93 -8.79 13.43
CA GLU A 120 5.59 -8.67 14.74
C GLU A 120 6.59 -7.51 14.76
N THR A 121 7.43 -7.41 13.71
CA THR A 121 8.39 -6.30 13.57
C THR A 121 7.66 -4.96 13.56
N LEU A 122 6.60 -4.82 12.76
CA LEU A 122 5.81 -3.59 12.73
C LEU A 122 5.18 -3.28 14.09
N THR A 123 4.63 -4.29 14.78
CA THR A 123 4.02 -4.12 16.11
C THR A 123 5.04 -3.59 17.13
N ASN A 124 6.26 -4.10 17.10
CA ASN A 124 7.34 -3.65 17.99
C ASN A 124 7.74 -2.19 17.70
N LEU A 125 7.83 -1.79 16.43
CA LEU A 125 8.12 -0.41 16.03
C LEU A 125 7.01 0.56 16.49
N LEU A 126 5.76 0.11 16.53
CA LEU A 126 4.61 0.89 16.96
C LEU A 126 4.43 0.95 18.48
N SER A 127 5.37 0.47 19.28
CA SER A 127 5.26 0.34 20.75
C SER A 127 4.92 1.63 21.51
N LYS A 128 5.24 2.81 20.96
CA LYS A 128 4.85 4.11 21.53
C LYS A 128 3.37 4.45 21.34
N PHE A 129 2.72 3.81 20.39
CA PHE A 129 1.29 4.01 20.14
C PHE A 129 0.46 3.15 21.09
N SER A 130 -0.81 3.48 21.22
CA SER A 130 -1.80 2.75 21.99
C SER A 130 -2.91 2.18 21.10
N LYS A 131 -3.77 1.33 21.69
CA LYS A 131 -5.00 0.84 21.05
C LYS A 131 -4.76 0.13 19.69
N HIS A 132 -3.74 -0.72 19.64
CA HIS A 132 -3.45 -1.51 18.44
C HIS A 132 -4.62 -2.42 18.06
N ARG A 133 -5.00 -2.41 16.78
CA ARG A 133 -6.02 -3.29 16.18
C ARG A 133 -5.60 -3.70 14.80
N PHE A 134 -5.96 -4.92 14.41
CA PHE A 134 -5.80 -5.37 13.05
C PHE A 134 -6.94 -4.87 12.17
N ILE A 135 -6.57 -4.49 10.94
CA ILE A 135 -7.47 -4.26 9.83
C ILE A 135 -7.11 -5.29 8.77
N GLU A 136 -8.11 -6.04 8.30
CA GLU A 136 -7.93 -7.04 7.27
C GLU A 136 -8.68 -6.62 6.00
N TRP A 137 -7.96 -6.53 4.88
CA TRP A 137 -8.57 -6.41 3.57
C TRP A 137 -8.62 -7.78 2.90
N VAL A 138 -9.82 -8.34 2.78
CA VAL A 138 -10.11 -9.57 2.04
C VAL A 138 -10.42 -9.18 0.59
N LYS A 139 -9.62 -9.67 -0.34
CA LYS A 139 -9.77 -9.36 -1.76
C LYS A 139 -10.84 -10.25 -2.37
N THR A 140 -11.91 -9.66 -2.92
CA THR A 140 -13.01 -10.43 -3.54
C THR A 140 -12.65 -11.00 -4.91
N ASN A 141 -11.57 -10.49 -5.53
CA ASN A 141 -11.04 -10.93 -6.84
C ASN A 141 -9.53 -11.18 -6.79
N PRO A 142 -9.01 -12.01 -5.87
CA PRO A 142 -7.57 -12.21 -5.74
C PRO A 142 -6.99 -12.84 -7.01
N VAL A 143 -5.76 -12.45 -7.37
CA VAL A 143 -5.03 -13.11 -8.46
C VAL A 143 -4.77 -14.57 -8.05
N PRO A 144 -5.04 -15.58 -8.89
CA PRO A 144 -4.98 -16.99 -8.51
C PRO A 144 -3.54 -17.55 -8.43
N ILE A 145 -2.69 -16.88 -7.65
CA ILE A 145 -1.30 -17.30 -7.40
C ILE A 145 -1.33 -18.52 -6.48
N ASN A 146 -0.61 -19.59 -6.86
CA ASN A 146 -0.52 -20.86 -6.13
C ASN A 146 -1.86 -21.62 -5.95
N SER A 147 -2.91 -21.25 -6.66
CA SER A 147 -4.25 -21.82 -6.49
C SER A 147 -4.38 -23.33 -6.71
N LYS A 148 -3.37 -23.96 -7.33
CA LYS A 148 -3.34 -25.42 -7.59
C LYS A 148 -2.47 -26.19 -6.59
N ALA A 149 -1.63 -25.50 -5.82
CA ALA A 149 -0.65 -26.11 -4.92
C ALA A 149 -1.05 -25.95 -3.44
N THR A 150 -1.60 -24.79 -3.08
CA THR A 150 -1.98 -24.45 -1.71
C THR A 150 -2.98 -23.29 -1.72
N TYR A 151 -3.23 -22.66 -0.57
CA TYR A 151 -4.08 -21.46 -0.46
C TYR A 151 -3.52 -20.29 -1.26
N LEU A 152 -4.40 -19.39 -1.71
CA LEU A 152 -4.01 -18.17 -2.40
C LEU A 152 -3.14 -17.29 -1.48
N SER A 153 -1.93 -16.98 -1.92
CA SER A 153 -0.97 -16.22 -1.12
C SER A 153 -1.29 -14.74 -0.98
N ASN A 154 -2.10 -14.19 -1.91
CA ASN A 154 -2.40 -12.76 -2.01
C ASN A 154 -3.89 -12.43 -1.80
N ALA A 155 -4.65 -13.34 -1.20
CA ALA A 155 -6.09 -13.15 -0.97
C ALA A 155 -6.38 -12.07 0.08
N ARG A 156 -5.40 -11.72 0.91
CA ARG A 156 -5.56 -10.80 2.04
C ARG A 156 -4.39 -9.86 2.16
N GLU A 157 -4.68 -8.66 2.68
CA GLU A 157 -3.67 -7.72 3.18
C GLU A 157 -4.05 -7.28 4.60
N ILE A 158 -3.05 -7.01 5.41
CA ILE A 158 -3.24 -6.62 6.81
C ILE A 158 -2.64 -5.25 7.04
N ALA A 159 -3.33 -4.45 7.86
CA ALA A 159 -2.80 -3.24 8.44
C ALA A 159 -2.91 -3.26 9.95
N ILE A 160 -2.03 -2.52 10.62
CA ILE A 160 -2.20 -2.18 12.04
C ILE A 160 -2.74 -0.77 12.13
N SER A 161 -3.86 -0.61 12.84
CA SER A 161 -4.37 0.66 13.31
C SER A 161 -3.93 0.88 14.75
N CYS A 162 -3.39 2.05 15.05
CA CYS A 162 -3.00 2.45 16.40
C CYS A 162 -3.21 3.95 16.61
N VAL A 163 -3.11 4.44 17.85
CA VAL A 163 -3.47 5.81 18.23
C VAL A 163 -2.34 6.46 19.02
N LYS A 164 -2.04 7.73 18.73
CA LYS A 164 -1.13 8.53 19.52
C LYS A 164 -1.81 9.05 20.77
N GLY A 165 -1.91 8.21 21.81
CA GLY A 165 -2.53 8.63 23.10
C GLY A 165 -3.94 9.22 22.93
N GLY A 166 -4.52 9.70 24.01
CA GLY A 166 -5.76 10.47 23.96
C GLY A 166 -7.01 9.69 23.50
N LYS A 167 -8.06 10.47 23.16
CA LYS A 167 -9.33 9.96 22.64
C LYS A 167 -9.24 9.92 21.12
N ALA A 168 -9.31 8.72 20.55
CA ALA A 168 -9.30 8.55 19.10
C ALA A 168 -10.58 9.07 18.44
N THR A 169 -10.45 9.65 17.26
CA THR A 169 -11.57 9.81 16.34
C THR A 169 -11.89 8.44 15.74
N PHE A 170 -13.10 7.93 15.99
CA PHE A 170 -13.59 6.67 15.44
C PHE A 170 -15.09 6.73 15.18
N ASN A 171 -15.46 6.98 13.93
CA ASN A 171 -16.83 7.21 13.47
C ASN A 171 -17.53 5.91 13.08
N SER A 172 -17.42 4.87 13.91
CA SER A 172 -18.08 3.59 13.72
C SER A 172 -18.40 2.93 15.06
N LYS A 173 -19.32 1.96 15.03
CA LYS A 173 -19.67 1.13 16.19
C LYS A 173 -19.59 -0.33 15.76
N TYR A 174 -19.14 -1.22 16.67
CA TYR A 174 -19.10 -2.67 16.47
C TYR A 174 -18.39 -3.11 15.18
N ASP A 175 -17.35 -2.37 14.76
CA ASP A 175 -16.56 -2.70 13.59
C ASP A 175 -15.55 -3.81 13.92
N ASN A 176 -15.57 -4.87 13.14
CA ASN A 176 -14.67 -6.01 13.33
C ASN A 176 -13.30 -5.84 12.64
N GLY A 177 -13.11 -4.77 11.87
CA GLY A 177 -11.87 -4.50 11.13
C GLY A 177 -11.66 -5.36 9.89
N ILE A 178 -12.67 -6.12 9.44
CA ILE A 178 -12.59 -6.97 8.25
C ILE A 178 -13.37 -6.31 7.12
N TYR A 179 -12.71 -6.11 5.97
CA TYR A 179 -13.27 -5.41 4.82
C TYR A 179 -13.09 -6.21 3.54
N GLU A 180 -14.18 -6.44 2.83
CA GLU A 180 -14.21 -7.17 1.56
C GLU A 180 -14.33 -6.17 0.41
N TYR A 181 -13.27 -6.03 -0.37
CA TYR A 181 -13.20 -5.15 -1.54
C TYR A 181 -12.37 -5.79 -2.66
N PRO A 182 -12.73 -5.54 -3.93
CA PRO A 182 -11.89 -5.99 -5.03
C PRO A 182 -10.56 -5.23 -5.11
N ILE A 183 -9.56 -5.90 -5.69
CA ILE A 183 -8.40 -5.23 -6.27
C ILE A 183 -8.89 -4.37 -7.42
N TYR A 184 -8.38 -3.14 -7.53
CA TYR A 184 -8.67 -2.31 -8.69
C TYR A 184 -8.15 -2.98 -9.97
N GLY A 185 -9.05 -3.24 -10.92
CA GLY A 185 -8.77 -3.95 -12.17
C GLY A 185 -9.04 -3.11 -13.44
N GLY A 186 -9.20 -1.78 -13.30
CA GLY A 186 -9.44 -0.88 -14.43
C GLY A 186 -8.25 -0.85 -15.40
N LYS A 187 -8.53 -0.53 -16.68
CA LYS A 187 -7.49 -0.40 -17.72
C LYS A 187 -6.50 0.71 -17.44
N ASP A 188 -6.89 1.68 -16.64
CA ASP A 188 -6.13 2.83 -16.15
C ASP A 188 -5.31 2.53 -14.89
N ARG A 189 -5.26 1.26 -14.47
CA ARG A 189 -4.37 0.82 -13.39
C ARG A 189 -2.92 0.94 -13.84
N PHE A 190 -2.16 1.82 -13.20
CA PHE A 190 -0.75 2.06 -13.55
C PHE A 190 0.24 1.67 -12.45
N HIS A 191 -0.23 1.42 -11.22
CA HIS A 191 0.64 1.04 -10.11
C HIS A 191 0.40 -0.43 -9.72
N PRO A 192 1.45 -1.25 -9.53
CA PRO A 192 1.31 -2.69 -9.26
C PRO A 192 0.60 -2.99 -7.94
N THR A 193 0.79 -2.14 -6.93
CA THR A 193 0.22 -2.29 -5.58
C THR A 193 -0.93 -1.32 -5.32
N GLN A 194 -1.59 -0.78 -6.37
CA GLN A 194 -2.70 0.17 -6.22
C GLN A 194 -3.77 -0.39 -5.29
N LYS A 195 -4.07 0.35 -4.23
CA LYS A 195 -5.04 -0.03 -3.20
C LYS A 195 -6.49 0.22 -3.65
N SER A 196 -7.42 -0.42 -2.97
CA SER A 196 -8.85 -0.26 -3.20
C SER A 196 -9.33 1.13 -2.73
N LEU A 197 -9.79 1.97 -3.64
CA LEU A 197 -10.28 3.31 -3.31
C LEU A 197 -11.47 3.27 -2.32
N PRO A 198 -12.50 2.43 -2.50
CA PRO A 198 -13.61 2.36 -1.54
C PRO A 198 -13.18 1.94 -0.12
N LEU A 199 -12.15 1.09 0.00
CA LEU A 199 -11.58 0.73 1.29
C LEU A 199 -10.94 1.95 1.96
N PHE A 200 -10.12 2.70 1.21
CA PHE A 200 -9.40 3.87 1.75
C PHE A 200 -10.39 4.98 2.13
N GLU A 201 -11.41 5.25 1.33
CA GLU A 201 -12.50 6.18 1.70
C GLU A 201 -13.20 5.77 3.00
N LYS A 202 -13.47 4.47 3.16
CA LYS A 202 -14.10 3.94 4.37
C LYS A 202 -13.21 4.11 5.60
N LEU A 203 -11.91 3.81 5.48
CA LEU A 203 -10.94 3.98 6.58
C LEU A 203 -10.79 5.46 6.94
N ILE A 204 -10.68 6.36 5.96
CA ILE A 204 -10.58 7.81 6.18
C ILE A 204 -11.82 8.33 6.91
N LYS A 205 -13.02 8.00 6.46
CA LYS A 205 -14.28 8.41 7.11
C LYS A 205 -14.38 7.92 8.57
N LYS A 206 -13.85 6.74 8.86
CA LYS A 206 -13.86 6.18 10.22
C LYS A 206 -12.87 6.83 11.17
N HIS A 207 -11.70 7.18 10.69
CA HIS A 207 -10.60 7.63 11.51
C HIS A 207 -10.33 9.13 11.44
N SER A 208 -11.17 9.88 10.71
CA SER A 208 -11.10 11.34 10.59
C SER A 208 -12.47 11.97 10.35
N ASN A 209 -12.56 13.29 10.55
CA ASN A 209 -13.72 14.10 10.20
C ASN A 209 -13.45 14.91 8.94
N GLU A 210 -14.49 15.53 8.36
CA GLU A 210 -14.31 16.45 7.23
C GLU A 210 -13.42 17.63 7.64
N GLY A 211 -12.51 18.02 6.75
CA GLY A 211 -11.50 19.05 7.01
C GLY A 211 -10.27 18.59 7.77
N ASP A 212 -10.24 17.35 8.31
CA ASP A 212 -9.08 16.79 8.97
C ASP A 212 -7.93 16.52 7.98
N VAL A 213 -6.71 16.51 8.49
CA VAL A 213 -5.48 16.30 7.73
C VAL A 213 -5.09 14.83 7.73
N VAL A 214 -4.96 14.26 6.53
CA VAL A 214 -4.53 12.88 6.29
C VAL A 214 -3.16 12.89 5.60
N VAL A 215 -2.22 12.10 6.09
CA VAL A 215 -0.86 11.99 5.53
C VAL A 215 -0.60 10.59 5.00
N ASP A 216 -0.03 10.54 3.78
CA ASP A 216 0.49 9.33 3.16
C ASP A 216 1.83 9.63 2.47
N PRO A 217 2.97 9.34 3.12
CA PRO A 217 4.28 9.64 2.53
C PRO A 217 4.73 8.65 1.47
N TYR A 218 3.97 7.60 1.21
CA TYR A 218 4.22 6.59 0.16
C TYR A 218 3.05 6.56 -0.84
N GLY A 219 2.80 7.69 -1.49
CA GLY A 219 1.59 7.98 -2.25
C GLY A 219 1.30 7.05 -3.41
N GLY A 220 2.33 6.52 -4.07
CA GLY A 220 2.21 5.58 -5.18
C GLY A 220 1.22 6.04 -6.24
N SER A 221 0.08 5.37 -6.31
CA SER A 221 -1.01 5.73 -7.25
C SER A 221 -1.92 6.86 -6.78
N ALA A 222 -1.59 7.57 -5.69
CA ALA A 222 -2.40 8.61 -5.05
C ALA A 222 -3.80 8.15 -4.56
N THR A 223 -3.95 6.87 -4.20
CA THR A 223 -5.26 6.38 -3.74
C THR A 223 -5.73 7.08 -2.47
N THR A 224 -4.82 7.30 -1.50
CA THR A 224 -5.13 8.06 -0.28
C THR A 224 -5.56 9.50 -0.60
N ALA A 225 -4.85 10.18 -1.50
CA ALA A 225 -5.17 11.56 -1.88
C ALA A 225 -6.54 11.66 -2.58
N VAL A 226 -6.84 10.75 -3.53
CA VAL A 226 -8.17 10.67 -4.18
C VAL A 226 -9.26 10.40 -3.15
N ALA A 227 -9.04 9.47 -2.22
CA ALA A 227 -9.99 9.17 -1.16
C ALA A 227 -10.24 10.38 -0.24
N CYS A 228 -9.21 11.19 0.03
CA CYS A 228 -9.35 12.45 0.78
C CYS A 228 -10.20 13.48 0.02
N ILE A 229 -9.99 13.67 -1.28
CA ILE A 229 -10.80 14.55 -2.11
C ILE A 229 -12.28 14.13 -2.05
N ASN A 230 -12.54 12.83 -2.27
CA ASN A 230 -13.91 12.29 -2.28
C ASN A 230 -14.61 12.37 -0.92
N THR A 231 -13.86 12.58 0.14
CA THR A 231 -14.37 12.57 1.52
C THR A 231 -14.19 13.90 2.23
N ASN A 232 -13.82 14.97 1.52
CA ASN A 232 -13.60 16.32 2.06
C ASN A 232 -12.53 16.38 3.15
N ARG A 233 -11.40 15.65 2.97
CA ARG A 233 -10.23 15.74 3.84
C ARG A 233 -9.08 16.45 3.13
N ILE A 234 -8.20 17.04 3.91
CA ILE A 234 -6.93 17.60 3.43
C ILE A 234 -5.92 16.47 3.34
N TYR A 235 -5.25 16.32 2.18
CA TYR A 235 -4.20 15.32 2.03
C TYR A 235 -2.82 15.95 1.91
N ILE A 236 -1.82 15.27 2.48
CA ILE A 236 -0.41 15.55 2.28
C ILE A 236 0.24 14.23 1.91
N SER A 237 0.73 14.14 0.67
CA SER A 237 1.28 12.88 0.16
C SER A 237 2.55 13.13 -0.65
N GLY A 238 3.42 12.12 -0.75
CA GLY A 238 4.67 12.16 -1.49
C GLY A 238 4.88 10.90 -2.33
N GLU A 239 5.52 11.07 -3.50
CA GLU A 239 5.94 10.00 -4.39
C GLU A 239 7.25 10.40 -5.06
N PRO A 240 8.37 9.68 -4.80
CA PRO A 240 9.65 10.04 -5.38
C PRO A 240 9.85 9.61 -6.83
N ASP A 241 9.17 8.55 -7.28
CA ASP A 241 9.31 8.04 -8.64
C ASP A 241 8.65 8.97 -9.66
N ASP A 242 9.41 9.36 -10.70
CA ASP A 242 8.96 10.32 -11.71
C ASP A 242 7.73 9.86 -12.47
N GLU A 243 7.70 8.60 -12.87
CA GLU A 243 6.62 8.06 -13.68
C GLU A 243 5.34 7.94 -12.86
N TYR A 244 5.44 7.41 -11.63
CA TYR A 244 4.29 7.30 -10.73
C TYR A 244 3.80 8.68 -10.28
N PHE A 245 4.69 9.60 -10.00
CA PHE A 245 4.30 10.97 -9.65
C PHE A 245 3.48 11.65 -10.74
N GLN A 246 3.95 11.62 -12.01
CA GLN A 246 3.25 12.24 -13.14
C GLN A 246 1.86 11.61 -13.38
N LYS A 247 1.78 10.27 -13.33
CA LYS A 247 0.50 9.55 -13.49
C LYS A 247 -0.47 9.87 -12.35
N SER A 248 0.03 9.98 -11.13
CA SER A 248 -0.77 10.32 -9.95
C SER A 248 -1.25 11.76 -9.99
N GLU A 249 -0.43 12.72 -10.41
CA GLU A 249 -0.88 14.09 -10.66
C GLU A 249 -1.99 14.17 -11.71
N ALA A 250 -1.85 13.44 -12.83
CA ALA A 250 -2.88 13.39 -13.85
C ALA A 250 -4.19 12.82 -13.30
N ARG A 251 -4.11 11.76 -12.48
CA ARG A 251 -5.28 11.18 -11.78
C ARG A 251 -5.94 12.19 -10.85
N LEU A 252 -5.19 12.92 -10.04
CA LEU A 252 -5.71 13.94 -9.12
C LEU A 252 -6.34 15.11 -9.86
N LYS A 253 -5.75 15.57 -10.97
CA LYS A 253 -6.36 16.60 -11.83
C LYS A 253 -7.71 16.15 -12.40
N GLY A 254 -7.81 14.91 -12.83
CA GLY A 254 -9.06 14.30 -13.31
C GLY A 254 -10.16 14.31 -12.25
N VAL A 255 -9.86 13.92 -11.02
CA VAL A 255 -10.85 13.92 -9.91
C VAL A 255 -11.31 15.34 -9.57
N ASN A 256 -10.40 16.31 -9.48
CA ASN A 256 -10.73 17.71 -9.17
C ASN A 256 -11.64 18.39 -10.19
N LEU A 257 -11.65 17.93 -11.45
CA LEU A 257 -12.54 18.44 -12.48
C LEU A 257 -14.00 18.01 -12.27
N TRP A 258 -14.23 16.83 -11.67
CA TRP A 258 -15.58 16.29 -11.42
C TRP A 258 -16.20 16.77 -10.11
N THR A 259 -15.40 17.21 -9.14
CA THR A 259 -15.87 17.71 -7.84
C THR A 259 -16.30 19.19 -7.86
N LYS A 260 -16.11 19.88 -8.99
CA LYS A 260 -16.48 21.31 -9.18
C LYS A 260 -17.78 21.52 -9.93
N ILE A 261 -18.55 20.48 -10.23
CA ILE A 261 -19.90 20.51 -10.79
C ILE A 261 -20.87 20.13 -9.68
#